data_6052640d51f224510e49b22c4916f89e
#
_entry.id   6052640d51f224510e49b22c4916f89e
#
_cell.length_a   1.000
_cell.length_b   1.000
_cell.length_c   1.000
_cell.angle_alpha   90.00
_cell.angle_beta   90.00
_cell.angle_gamma   90.00
#
_symmetry.space_group_name_H-M   'P 1'
#
loop_
_entity.id
_entity.type
_entity.pdbx_description
1 polymer ?
#
loop_
_entity_poly.entity_id
_entity_poly.type
_entity_poly.pdbx_seq_one_letter_code
_entity_poly.pdbx_strand_id
1 'polypeptide(L)'
;MTADDGYRSAMTTGPGVDPSLGRCVEATRGLFGAAACSIALVDDDGGTLEFVASDGAGADEIVGVTIPVSRGIAGWAAMSGQPIAVRDVQADARFARDVAESTHYVPTAIYAAPMLDPEGEVLGVLSVLDPVVDESSDWTLNVLGTIAGLIAMVMHATPGSPAEPQPLAQLGSDVLRLVASWQAGEPGRSG
;
A
#
# COMPACT_ATOMS: atom_id res chain seq x y z
N MET A 1 -12.99 -19.12 13.82
CA MET A 1 -11.97 -18.18 14.32
C MET A 1 -10.68 -18.60 13.64
N THR A 2 -10.40 -17.99 12.51
CA THR A 2 -9.23 -18.27 11.69
C THR A 2 -8.05 -17.46 12.24
N ALA A 3 -6.81 -17.86 11.93
CA ALA A 3 -5.59 -17.15 12.38
C ALA A 3 -5.55 -15.68 11.89
N ASP A 4 -6.33 -15.34 10.87
CA ASP A 4 -6.48 -14.03 10.27
C ASP A 4 -7.21 -13.04 11.21
N ASP A 5 -8.26 -13.48 11.91
CA ASP A 5 -9.01 -12.64 12.86
C ASP A 5 -8.12 -12.14 14.03
N GLY A 6 -7.12 -12.94 14.43
CA GLY A 6 -6.22 -12.60 15.53
C GLY A 6 -5.21 -11.51 15.16
N TYR A 7 -4.77 -11.47 13.91
CA TYR A 7 -3.77 -10.50 13.47
C TYR A 7 -4.41 -9.12 13.21
N ARG A 8 -5.55 -9.08 12.55
CA ARG A 8 -6.33 -7.85 12.36
C ARG A 8 -6.71 -7.22 13.71
N SER A 9 -7.21 -8.05 14.65
CA SER A 9 -7.57 -7.60 15.99
C SER A 9 -6.37 -7.08 16.80
N ALA A 10 -5.16 -7.61 16.56
CA ALA A 10 -3.95 -7.14 17.24
C ALA A 10 -3.44 -5.79 16.69
N MET A 11 -3.75 -5.45 15.44
CA MET A 11 -3.39 -4.16 14.85
C MET A 11 -4.37 -3.05 15.19
N THR A 12 -5.64 -3.38 15.45
CA THR A 12 -6.70 -2.39 15.77
C THR A 12 -6.87 -2.13 17.26
N THR A 13 -6.22 -2.89 18.15
CA THR A 13 -6.47 -2.81 19.61
C THR A 13 -5.27 -2.29 20.39
N GLY A 14 -4.91 -1.01 20.24
CA GLY A 14 -3.97 -0.39 21.19
C GLY A 14 -3.16 0.77 20.61
N PRO A 15 -2.63 1.67 21.46
CA PRO A 15 -1.86 2.83 21.04
C PRO A 15 -0.44 2.42 20.65
N GLY A 16 -0.28 1.86 19.48
CA GLY A 16 1.01 1.45 18.94
C GLY A 16 0.86 1.10 17.48
N VAL A 17 0.83 2.13 16.62
CA VAL A 17 1.09 1.96 15.20
C VAL A 17 2.36 1.13 15.04
N ASP A 18 2.28 0.03 14.28
CA ASP A 18 3.49 -0.75 13.97
C ASP A 18 4.56 0.20 13.40
N PRO A 19 5.72 0.34 14.07
CA PRO A 19 6.76 1.28 13.63
C PRO A 19 7.23 1.03 12.20
N SER A 20 6.97 -0.17 11.65
CA SER A 20 7.29 -0.52 10.27
C SER A 20 6.40 0.22 9.28
N LEU A 21 5.11 0.41 9.58
CA LEU A 21 4.19 1.17 8.71
C LEU A 21 4.60 2.65 8.64
N GLY A 22 5.05 3.24 9.76
CA GLY A 22 5.60 4.58 9.79
C GLY A 22 6.79 4.76 8.82
N ARG A 23 7.72 3.80 8.80
CA ARG A 23 8.85 3.81 7.85
C ARG A 23 8.41 3.59 6.41
N CYS A 24 7.36 2.79 6.18
CA CYS A 24 6.83 2.59 4.83
C CYS A 24 6.25 3.89 4.26
N VAL A 25 5.46 4.65 5.05
CA VAL A 25 4.89 5.92 4.56
C VAL A 25 5.97 6.97 4.36
N GLU A 26 6.97 7.08 5.25
CA GLU A 26 8.12 7.98 5.11
C GLU A 26 8.90 7.69 3.82
N ALA A 27 9.27 6.42 3.59
CA ALA A 27 10.01 6.00 2.40
C ALA A 27 9.19 6.22 1.11
N THR A 28 7.90 5.90 1.14
CA THR A 28 7.00 6.10 0.00
C THR A 28 6.83 7.58 -0.32
N ARG A 29 6.61 8.43 0.70
CA ARG A 29 6.54 9.87 0.50
C ARG A 29 7.81 10.42 -0.14
N GLY A 30 8.98 10.00 0.38
CA GLY A 30 10.27 10.40 -0.18
C GLY A 30 10.47 9.96 -1.63
N LEU A 31 10.07 8.74 -1.98
CA LEU A 31 10.18 8.20 -3.35
C LEU A 31 9.36 9.01 -4.37
N PHE A 32 8.15 9.43 -4.00
CA PHE A 32 7.26 10.21 -4.86
C PHE A 32 7.46 11.72 -4.76
N GLY A 33 8.35 12.21 -3.87
CA GLY A 33 8.48 13.63 -3.58
C GLY A 33 7.16 14.24 -3.11
N ALA A 34 6.30 13.44 -2.49
CA ALA A 34 4.93 13.81 -2.15
C ALA A 34 4.89 14.74 -0.93
N ALA A 35 3.85 15.55 -0.82
CA ALA A 35 3.62 16.41 0.35
C ALA A 35 3.25 15.57 1.57
N ALA A 36 2.47 14.50 1.37
CA ALA A 36 2.13 13.54 2.43
C ALA A 36 1.95 12.12 1.86
N CYS A 37 2.08 11.13 2.75
CA CYS A 37 1.76 9.73 2.49
C CYS A 37 1.04 9.15 3.70
N SER A 38 0.04 8.30 3.48
CA SER A 38 -0.72 7.66 4.56
C SER A 38 -1.11 6.22 4.24
N ILE A 39 -1.28 5.41 5.29
CA ILE A 39 -1.90 4.10 5.25
C ILE A 39 -3.16 4.15 6.08
N ALA A 40 -4.27 3.72 5.48
CA ALA A 40 -5.53 3.48 6.18
C ALA A 40 -5.87 1.99 6.07
N LEU A 41 -6.26 1.36 7.18
CA LEU A 41 -6.67 -0.05 7.23
C LEU A 41 -8.19 -0.17 7.25
N VAL A 42 -8.69 -1.20 6.58
CA VAL A 42 -10.09 -1.57 6.63
C VAL A 42 -10.35 -2.26 7.96
N ASP A 43 -11.44 -1.91 8.64
CA ASP A 43 -11.88 -2.59 9.87
C ASP A 43 -12.40 -4.01 9.60
N ASP A 44 -12.55 -4.81 10.67
CA ASP A 44 -12.98 -6.21 10.56
C ASP A 44 -14.36 -6.39 9.92
N ASP A 45 -15.24 -5.39 10.05
CA ASP A 45 -16.58 -5.39 9.45
C ASP A 45 -16.57 -4.91 7.99
N GLY A 46 -15.44 -4.42 7.48
CA GLY A 46 -15.29 -3.88 6.14
C GLY A 46 -15.99 -2.54 5.90
N GLY A 47 -16.46 -1.90 6.96
CA GLY A 47 -17.31 -0.71 6.89
C GLY A 47 -16.57 0.62 6.98
N THR A 48 -15.37 0.62 7.57
CA THR A 48 -14.59 1.83 7.81
C THR A 48 -13.12 1.67 7.44
N LEU A 49 -12.46 2.81 7.23
CA LEU A 49 -11.01 2.96 7.07
C LEU A 49 -10.48 3.77 8.24
N GLU A 50 -9.52 3.21 8.98
CA GLU A 50 -8.78 3.92 10.02
C GLU A 50 -7.38 4.28 9.52
N PHE A 51 -7.00 5.55 9.59
CA PHE A 51 -5.65 5.98 9.26
C PHE A 51 -4.68 5.61 10.38
N VAL A 52 -3.82 4.62 10.13
CA VAL A 52 -2.91 4.04 11.14
C VAL A 52 -1.48 4.56 11.04
N ALA A 53 -1.08 5.09 9.88
CA ALA A 53 0.25 5.66 9.68
C ALA A 53 0.18 6.81 8.68
N SER A 54 0.94 7.86 8.92
CA SER A 54 1.09 9.00 8.02
C SER A 54 2.44 9.67 8.19
N ASP A 55 2.94 10.32 7.12
CA ASP A 55 4.12 11.14 7.12
C ASP A 55 3.93 12.35 6.20
N GLY A 56 4.44 13.52 6.62
CA GLY A 56 4.34 14.78 5.89
C GLY A 56 3.22 15.69 6.35
N ALA A 57 2.62 16.45 5.43
CA ALA A 57 1.61 17.47 5.74
C ALA A 57 0.33 16.83 6.32
N GLY A 58 -0.12 17.32 7.48
CA GLY A 58 -1.33 16.83 8.17
C GLY A 58 -1.19 15.44 8.80
N ALA A 59 0.05 14.94 8.97
CA ALA A 59 0.28 13.59 9.46
C ALA A 59 -0.19 13.39 10.91
N ASP A 60 0.04 14.35 11.78
CA ASP A 60 -0.30 14.24 13.20
C ASP A 60 -1.83 14.28 13.42
N GLU A 61 -2.55 14.96 12.54
CA GLU A 61 -3.99 15.14 12.65
C GLU A 61 -4.79 14.00 12.03
N ILE A 62 -4.23 13.29 11.03
CA ILE A 62 -4.95 12.23 10.32
C ILE A 62 -4.86 10.88 11.02
N VAL A 63 -3.76 10.58 11.74
CA VAL A 63 -3.60 9.28 12.41
C VAL A 63 -4.67 9.12 13.49
N GLY A 64 -5.36 7.97 13.47
CA GLY A 64 -6.51 7.66 14.33
C GLY A 64 -7.85 8.17 13.79
N VAL A 65 -7.87 8.94 12.70
CA VAL A 65 -9.14 9.33 12.05
C VAL A 65 -9.73 8.12 11.35
N THR A 66 -11.03 7.93 11.53
CA THR A 66 -11.80 6.87 10.88
C THR A 66 -12.83 7.48 9.93
N ILE A 67 -12.94 6.94 8.73
CA ILE A 67 -13.93 7.33 7.72
C ILE A 67 -14.70 6.11 7.19
N PRO A 68 -15.96 6.25 6.78
CA PRO A 68 -16.67 5.18 6.09
C PRO A 68 -15.91 4.75 4.82
N VAL A 69 -15.85 3.44 4.54
CA VAL A 69 -15.21 2.90 3.32
C VAL A 69 -15.85 3.45 2.03
N SER A 70 -17.10 3.88 2.08
CA SER A 70 -17.79 4.53 0.95
C SER A 70 -17.35 5.98 0.68
N ARG A 71 -16.41 6.53 1.47
CA ARG A 71 -16.09 7.94 1.49
C ARG A 71 -14.65 8.23 1.07
N GLY A 72 -14.48 9.30 0.31
CA GLY A 72 -13.16 9.78 -0.12
C GLY A 72 -12.52 8.97 -1.23
N ILE A 73 -11.34 9.42 -1.68
CA ILE A 73 -10.57 8.73 -2.72
C ILE A 73 -10.00 7.41 -2.20
N ALA A 74 -9.55 7.37 -0.94
CA ALA A 74 -9.09 6.14 -0.30
C ALA A 74 -10.22 5.12 -0.20
N GLY A 75 -11.42 5.53 0.21
CA GLY A 75 -12.59 4.65 0.27
C GLY A 75 -12.96 4.09 -1.11
N TRP A 76 -12.90 4.91 -2.16
CA TRP A 76 -13.12 4.43 -3.51
C TRP A 76 -12.08 3.36 -3.92
N ALA A 77 -10.80 3.56 -3.62
CA ALA A 77 -9.75 2.59 -3.89
C ALA A 77 -9.99 1.27 -3.14
N ALA A 78 -10.42 1.35 -1.86
CA ALA A 78 -10.78 0.19 -1.06
C ALA A 78 -11.96 -0.59 -1.67
N MET A 79 -13.06 0.10 -1.99
CA MET A 79 -14.26 -0.55 -2.53
C MET A 79 -14.08 -1.13 -3.93
N SER A 80 -13.29 -0.46 -4.77
CA SER A 80 -13.08 -0.91 -6.15
C SER A 80 -11.99 -1.97 -6.30
N GLY A 81 -11.07 -2.10 -5.32
CA GLY A 81 -9.88 -2.92 -5.42
C GLY A 81 -8.92 -2.43 -6.52
N GLN A 82 -9.04 -1.17 -6.96
CA GLN A 82 -8.27 -0.61 -8.06
C GLN A 82 -7.50 0.63 -7.63
N PRO A 83 -6.25 0.82 -8.09
CA PRO A 83 -5.53 2.06 -7.89
C PRO A 83 -6.18 3.21 -8.66
N ILE A 84 -6.11 4.41 -8.10
CA ILE A 84 -6.67 5.62 -8.68
C ILE A 84 -5.72 6.80 -8.55
N ALA A 85 -5.66 7.64 -9.60
CA ALA A 85 -5.04 8.95 -9.58
C ALA A 85 -6.10 10.03 -9.82
N VAL A 86 -6.25 10.94 -8.87
CA VAL A 86 -7.10 12.14 -9.00
C VAL A 86 -6.18 13.35 -8.94
N ARG A 87 -6.06 14.09 -10.06
CA ARG A 87 -5.14 15.22 -10.20
C ARG A 87 -5.74 16.57 -9.80
N ASP A 88 -7.05 16.65 -9.76
CA ASP A 88 -7.80 17.79 -9.24
C ASP A 88 -8.90 17.25 -8.31
N VAL A 89 -8.50 17.02 -7.06
CA VAL A 89 -9.42 16.45 -6.07
C VAL A 89 -10.56 17.39 -5.71
N GLN A 90 -10.36 18.69 -5.90
CA GLN A 90 -11.38 19.68 -5.56
C GLN A 90 -12.56 19.65 -6.53
N ALA A 91 -12.33 19.20 -7.77
CA ALA A 91 -13.37 18.95 -8.75
C ALA A 91 -13.98 17.55 -8.68
N ASP A 92 -13.40 16.64 -7.90
CA ASP A 92 -13.88 15.25 -7.76
C ASP A 92 -14.95 15.14 -6.66
N ALA A 93 -16.16 14.66 -7.02
CA ALA A 93 -17.28 14.53 -6.09
C ALA A 93 -17.03 13.52 -4.96
N ARG A 94 -16.05 12.62 -5.10
CA ARG A 94 -15.66 11.64 -4.08
C ARG A 94 -14.79 12.25 -2.99
N PHE A 95 -14.18 13.40 -3.23
CA PHE A 95 -13.23 13.99 -2.31
C PHE A 95 -13.86 14.33 -0.96
N ALA A 96 -13.28 13.82 0.12
CA ALA A 96 -13.70 14.09 1.50
C ALA A 96 -13.06 15.40 2.01
N ARG A 97 -13.58 16.53 1.51
CA ARG A 97 -13.03 17.87 1.79
C ARG A 97 -12.95 18.19 3.28
N ASP A 98 -13.99 17.88 4.05
CA ASP A 98 -14.04 18.12 5.49
C ASP A 98 -12.96 17.35 6.26
N VAL A 99 -12.63 16.12 5.83
CA VAL A 99 -11.50 15.36 6.39
C VAL A 99 -10.18 16.08 6.09
N ALA A 100 -9.96 16.50 4.84
CA ALA A 100 -8.74 17.23 4.46
C ALA A 100 -8.63 18.58 5.21
N GLU A 101 -9.74 19.31 5.37
CA GLU A 101 -9.76 20.55 6.13
C GLU A 101 -9.44 20.35 7.61
N SER A 102 -9.86 19.22 8.20
CA SER A 102 -9.56 18.88 9.60
C SER A 102 -8.08 18.59 9.86
N THR A 103 -7.35 18.17 8.84
CA THR A 103 -5.89 17.94 8.91
C THR A 103 -5.06 19.18 8.57
N HIS A 104 -5.69 20.33 8.36
CA HIS A 104 -5.04 21.59 7.96
C HIS A 104 -4.23 21.47 6.65
N TYR A 105 -4.45 20.40 5.87
CA TYR A 105 -3.84 20.21 4.57
C TYR A 105 -4.85 19.73 3.54
N VAL A 106 -5.14 20.57 2.55
CA VAL A 106 -6.04 20.25 1.43
C VAL A 106 -5.19 20.01 0.18
N PRO A 107 -5.04 18.76 -0.26
CA PRO A 107 -4.23 18.45 -1.44
C PRO A 107 -4.89 18.92 -2.74
N THR A 108 -4.08 19.04 -3.78
CA THR A 108 -4.54 19.22 -5.17
C THR A 108 -4.72 17.85 -5.85
N ALA A 109 -3.82 16.92 -5.60
CA ALA A 109 -3.82 15.58 -6.18
C ALA A 109 -3.73 14.50 -5.11
N ILE A 110 -4.44 13.39 -5.33
CA ILE A 110 -4.36 12.16 -4.51
C ILE A 110 -4.21 10.97 -5.43
N TYR A 111 -3.19 10.15 -5.14
CA TYR A 111 -3.00 8.84 -5.75
C TYR A 111 -3.15 7.80 -4.64
N ALA A 112 -4.05 6.84 -4.85
CA ALA A 112 -4.34 5.80 -3.87
C ALA A 112 -4.30 4.42 -4.50
N ALA A 113 -3.74 3.46 -3.77
CA ALA A 113 -3.67 2.06 -4.20
C ALA A 113 -4.15 1.14 -3.08
N PRO A 114 -5.03 0.16 -3.37
CA PRO A 114 -5.46 -0.82 -2.39
C PRO A 114 -4.29 -1.75 -2.03
N MET A 115 -4.21 -2.12 -0.77
CA MET A 115 -3.32 -3.14 -0.24
C MET A 115 -4.08 -4.46 -0.23
N LEU A 116 -3.78 -5.32 -1.20
CA LEU A 116 -4.47 -6.60 -1.39
C LEU A 116 -3.66 -7.74 -0.79
N ASP A 117 -4.33 -8.61 -0.06
CA ASP A 117 -3.75 -9.88 0.37
C ASP A 117 -3.65 -10.89 -0.79
N PRO A 118 -3.04 -12.08 -0.58
CA PRO A 118 -2.94 -13.11 -1.62
C PRO A 118 -4.29 -13.64 -2.11
N GLU A 119 -5.33 -13.54 -1.31
CA GLU A 119 -6.70 -13.95 -1.61
C GLU A 119 -7.46 -12.89 -2.42
N GLY A 120 -6.92 -11.66 -2.48
CA GLY A 120 -7.51 -10.52 -3.19
C GLY A 120 -8.42 -9.65 -2.32
N GLU A 121 -8.43 -9.88 -1.00
CA GLU A 121 -9.17 -9.05 -0.06
C GLU A 121 -8.40 -7.75 0.21
N VAL A 122 -9.12 -6.67 0.41
CA VAL A 122 -8.51 -5.35 0.68
C VAL A 122 -8.23 -5.19 2.17
N LEU A 123 -6.95 -5.20 2.55
CA LEU A 123 -6.51 -4.94 3.92
C LEU A 123 -6.52 -3.45 4.27
N GLY A 124 -6.35 -2.60 3.27
CA GLY A 124 -6.26 -1.16 3.46
C GLY A 124 -5.90 -0.42 2.18
N VAL A 125 -5.50 0.83 2.33
CA VAL A 125 -5.15 1.73 1.22
C VAL A 125 -3.89 2.50 1.54
N LEU A 126 -2.94 2.50 0.60
CA LEU A 126 -1.78 3.39 0.58
C LEU A 126 -2.11 4.61 -0.28
N SER A 127 -1.94 5.81 0.26
CA SER A 127 -2.22 7.06 -0.44
C SER A 127 -1.01 7.99 -0.44
N VAL A 128 -0.75 8.67 -1.55
CA VAL A 128 0.21 9.77 -1.66
C VAL A 128 -0.51 11.04 -2.13
N LEU A 129 -0.19 12.17 -1.48
CA LEU A 129 -0.81 13.46 -1.69
C LEU A 129 0.20 14.41 -2.35
N ASP A 130 -0.23 15.06 -3.42
CA ASP A 130 0.59 15.99 -4.21
C ASP A 130 1.98 15.42 -4.58
N PRO A 131 2.05 14.21 -5.20
CA PRO A 131 3.32 13.65 -5.63
C PRO A 131 3.94 14.52 -6.75
N VAL A 132 5.28 14.63 -6.75
CA VAL A 132 6.03 15.22 -7.86
C VAL A 132 6.27 14.12 -8.90
N VAL A 133 5.40 14.07 -9.91
CA VAL A 133 5.40 13.00 -10.91
C VAL A 133 5.29 13.54 -12.33
N ASP A 134 5.78 12.78 -13.30
CA ASP A 134 5.48 13.01 -14.70
C ASP A 134 4.04 12.60 -14.98
N GLU A 135 3.17 13.57 -15.26
CA GLU A 135 1.74 13.37 -15.52
C GLU A 135 1.43 12.50 -16.73
N SER A 136 2.40 12.30 -17.63
CA SER A 136 2.25 11.50 -18.85
C SER A 136 2.40 9.99 -18.61
N SER A 137 2.82 9.57 -17.41
CA SER A 137 3.22 8.20 -17.13
C SER A 137 2.27 7.47 -16.17
N ASP A 138 1.80 6.29 -16.56
CA ASP A 138 1.13 5.33 -15.68
C ASP A 138 2.09 4.70 -14.64
N TRP A 139 3.38 5.04 -14.73
CA TRP A 139 4.44 4.50 -13.88
C TRP A 139 4.13 4.74 -12.39
N THR A 140 3.64 5.92 -12.04
CA THR A 140 3.35 6.31 -10.66
C THR A 140 2.33 5.38 -10.00
N LEU A 141 1.21 5.10 -10.69
CA LEU A 141 0.18 4.18 -10.17
C LEU A 141 0.70 2.75 -10.08
N ASN A 142 1.46 2.30 -11.07
CA ASN A 142 2.04 0.95 -11.07
C ASN A 142 3.02 0.76 -9.91
N VAL A 143 3.89 1.73 -9.65
CA VAL A 143 4.84 1.67 -8.53
C VAL A 143 4.11 1.76 -7.19
N LEU A 144 3.13 2.67 -7.06
CA LEU A 144 2.33 2.79 -5.84
C LEU A 144 1.59 1.48 -5.54
N GLY A 145 0.96 0.86 -6.55
CA GLY A 145 0.29 -0.43 -6.43
C GLY A 145 1.26 -1.56 -6.04
N THR A 146 2.47 -1.57 -6.59
CA THR A 146 3.51 -2.54 -6.21
C THR A 146 3.92 -2.38 -4.75
N ILE A 147 4.15 -1.15 -4.28
CA ILE A 147 4.49 -0.87 -2.88
C ILE A 147 3.32 -1.29 -1.96
N ALA A 148 2.08 -0.94 -2.32
CA ALA A 148 0.89 -1.33 -1.57
C ALA A 148 0.78 -2.86 -1.44
N GLY A 149 1.01 -3.62 -2.51
CA GLY A 149 1.04 -5.08 -2.51
C GLY A 149 2.16 -5.65 -1.63
N LEU A 150 3.37 -5.07 -1.66
CA LEU A 150 4.47 -5.50 -0.80
C LEU A 150 4.16 -5.26 0.69
N ILE A 151 3.56 -4.12 1.04
CA ILE A 151 3.14 -3.84 2.42
C ILE A 151 2.08 -4.86 2.85
N ALA A 152 1.08 -5.12 2.00
CA ALA A 152 0.04 -6.11 2.27
C ALA A 152 0.62 -7.51 2.51
N MET A 153 1.58 -7.96 1.70
CA MET A 153 2.27 -9.24 1.90
C MET A 153 2.99 -9.31 3.25
N VAL A 154 3.68 -8.24 3.65
CA VAL A 154 4.37 -8.20 4.95
C VAL A 154 3.35 -8.24 6.10
N MET A 155 2.23 -7.52 5.96
CA MET A 155 1.16 -7.53 6.96
C MET A 155 0.46 -8.88 7.05
N HIS A 156 0.27 -9.57 5.93
CA HIS A 156 -0.37 -10.89 5.88
C HIS A 156 0.58 -12.00 6.36
N ALA A 157 1.90 -11.83 6.29
CA ALA A 157 2.88 -12.78 6.78
C ALA A 157 2.81 -12.86 8.31
N THR A 158 2.02 -13.80 8.83
CA THR A 158 1.81 -14.03 10.28
C THR A 158 3.14 -14.31 10.97
N PRO A 159 3.47 -13.66 12.09
CA PRO A 159 4.57 -14.08 12.95
C PRO A 159 4.18 -15.43 13.60
N GLY A 160 4.66 -16.53 13.06
CA GLY A 160 4.40 -17.86 13.62
C GLY A 160 4.08 -18.96 12.62
N SER A 161 3.79 -18.68 11.38
CA SER A 161 4.00 -19.68 10.34
C SER A 161 5.52 -19.76 10.13
N PRO A 162 6.17 -20.92 10.36
CA PRO A 162 7.48 -21.13 9.81
C PRO A 162 7.28 -21.22 8.29
N ALA A 163 7.22 -20.08 7.61
CA ALA A 163 7.82 -20.02 6.30
C ALA A 163 9.25 -20.47 6.62
N GLU A 164 9.54 -21.75 6.39
CA GLU A 164 10.94 -22.19 6.36
C GLU A 164 11.63 -21.11 5.55
N PRO A 165 12.64 -20.42 6.10
CA PRO A 165 13.43 -19.53 5.31
C PRO A 165 13.96 -20.40 4.20
N GLN A 166 13.36 -20.27 3.00
CA GLN A 166 14.01 -20.85 1.83
C GLN A 166 15.35 -20.18 1.82
N PRO A 167 16.43 -20.90 2.14
CA PRO A 167 17.70 -20.25 2.35
C PRO A 167 17.99 -19.51 1.05
N LEU A 168 18.38 -18.24 1.14
CA LEU A 168 18.82 -17.43 0.00
C LEU A 168 19.79 -18.22 -0.91
N ALA A 169 20.48 -19.22 -0.33
CA ALA A 169 21.26 -20.24 -1.01
C ALA A 169 20.44 -21.12 -1.97
N GLN A 170 19.16 -21.41 -1.68
CA GLN A 170 18.30 -22.19 -2.58
C GLN A 170 17.82 -21.34 -3.76
N LEU A 171 17.41 -20.10 -3.50
CA LEU A 171 17.09 -19.11 -4.56
C LEU A 171 18.31 -18.85 -5.46
N GLY A 172 19.51 -18.71 -4.88
CA GLY A 172 20.76 -18.59 -5.63
C GLY A 172 21.05 -19.83 -6.50
N SER A 173 20.82 -21.03 -5.96
CA SER A 173 21.00 -22.29 -6.70
C SER A 173 19.99 -22.46 -7.83
N ASP A 174 18.74 -22.04 -7.63
CA ASP A 174 17.71 -22.14 -8.66
C ASP A 174 17.93 -21.11 -9.79
N VAL A 175 18.35 -19.89 -9.46
CA VAL A 175 18.75 -18.89 -10.45
C VAL A 175 19.98 -19.37 -11.25
N LEU A 176 21.00 -19.93 -10.58
CA LEU A 176 22.18 -20.47 -11.27
C LEU A 176 21.81 -21.66 -12.17
N ARG A 177 20.87 -22.52 -11.75
CA ARG A 177 20.36 -23.63 -12.55
C ARG A 177 19.61 -23.14 -13.78
N LEU A 178 18.78 -22.09 -13.62
CA LEU A 178 18.05 -21.45 -14.72
C LEU A 178 19.02 -20.81 -15.74
N VAL A 179 20.04 -20.11 -15.28
CA VAL A 179 21.08 -19.52 -16.14
C VAL A 179 21.88 -20.60 -16.85
N ALA A 180 22.26 -21.68 -16.15
CA ALA A 180 22.99 -22.80 -16.77
C ALA A 180 22.15 -23.55 -17.83
N SER A 181 20.82 -23.71 -17.61
CA SER A 181 19.94 -24.31 -18.59
C SER A 181 19.76 -23.43 -19.83
N TRP A 182 19.79 -22.11 -19.65
CA TRP A 182 19.71 -21.16 -20.76
C TRP A 182 20.99 -21.16 -21.61
N GLN A 183 22.17 -21.27 -20.98
CA GLN A 183 23.46 -21.37 -21.65
C GLN A 183 23.65 -22.72 -22.38
N ALA A 184 23.02 -23.80 -21.86
CA ALA A 184 23.09 -25.13 -22.48
C ALA A 184 22.12 -25.30 -23.67
N GLY A 185 21.18 -24.35 -23.87
CA GLY A 185 20.16 -24.40 -24.91
C GLY A 185 20.48 -23.67 -26.23
N GLU A 186 21.72 -23.23 -26.48
CA GLU A 186 22.11 -22.75 -27.81
C GLU A 186 22.39 -23.94 -28.75
N PRO A 187 21.46 -24.26 -29.69
CA PRO A 187 21.80 -25.19 -30.75
C PRO A 187 22.79 -24.48 -31.69
N GLY A 188 23.95 -25.09 -31.86
CA GLY A 188 25.05 -24.63 -32.71
C GLY A 188 24.57 -24.17 -34.08
N ARG A 189 25.02 -22.99 -34.46
CA ARG A 189 25.12 -22.59 -35.84
C ARG A 189 26.09 -23.54 -36.49
N SER A 190 25.60 -24.38 -37.35
CA SER A 190 26.38 -25.13 -38.32
C SER A 190 26.10 -24.63 -39.71
N GLY A 191 27.18 -24.19 -40.40
CA GLY A 191 27.41 -24.32 -41.78
C GLY A 191 26.67 -23.41 -42.76
#